data_d2081673c2603ed38865f56d8675712a
#
_entry.id   d2081673c2603ed38865f56d8675712a
#
_cell.length_a   1.000
_cell.length_b   1.000
_cell.length_c   1.000
_cell.angle_alpha   90.00
_cell.angle_beta   90.00
_cell.angle_gamma   90.00
#
_symmetry.space_group_name_H-M   'P 1'
#
loop_
_entity.id
_entity.type
_entity.pdbx_description
1 polymer ?
#
loop_
_entity_poly.entity_id
_entity_poly.type
_entity_poly.pdbx_seq_one_letter_code
_entity_poly.pdbx_strand_id
1 'polypeptide(L)'
;LHTHKVLSHDPAQAGDPAVRGIAELLARHGAAGAPIDSVRLGTTVATNALLERRGEPTLLVVTRGLRDVLRIGHQHRPDIFAREIRLPPVLYTRAIEARERLAADGEVLEPLDEAALAQDLAAARHDGLRAVAVALLHAVRNPAHEQRVVGLAQGGDVAQATEGLGDGMATVHGRSGRRLAVHVHVH
;
A
#
# COMPACT_ATOMS: atom_id res chain seq x y z
N LEU A 1 4.80 -27.46 -21.83
CA LEU A 1 5.00 -26.13 -21.25
C LEU A 1 5.24 -25.14 -22.38
N HIS A 2 4.43 -24.08 -22.46
CA HIS A 2 4.58 -23.01 -23.44
C HIS A 2 5.00 -21.73 -22.72
N THR A 3 5.88 -20.93 -23.36
CA THR A 3 6.35 -19.66 -22.82
C THR A 3 6.11 -18.54 -23.82
N HIS A 4 5.77 -17.37 -23.31
CA HIS A 4 5.59 -16.17 -24.10
C HIS A 4 6.10 -14.96 -23.34
N LYS A 5 6.73 -14.01 -24.05
CA LYS A 5 7.22 -12.77 -23.46
C LYS A 5 6.44 -11.60 -24.06
N VAL A 6 5.95 -10.74 -23.20
CA VAL A 6 5.30 -9.48 -23.56
C VAL A 6 5.98 -8.33 -22.82
N LEU A 7 5.96 -7.13 -23.40
CA LEU A 7 6.44 -5.94 -22.71
C LEU A 7 5.48 -5.59 -21.57
N SER A 8 6.02 -5.30 -20.39
CA SER A 8 5.24 -4.88 -19.22
C SER A 8 4.61 -3.51 -19.41
N HIS A 9 5.19 -2.67 -20.26
CA HIS A 9 4.65 -1.37 -20.64
C HIS A 9 4.83 -1.17 -22.13
N ASP A 10 3.71 -1.06 -22.86
CA ASP A 10 3.68 -0.73 -24.28
C ASP A 10 2.67 0.41 -24.48
N PRO A 11 3.17 1.65 -24.74
CA PRO A 11 2.30 2.81 -24.90
C PRO A 11 1.33 2.69 -26.09
N ALA A 12 1.64 1.84 -27.07
CA ALA A 12 0.84 1.63 -28.27
C ALA A 12 -0.32 0.63 -28.06
N GLN A 13 -0.34 -0.08 -26.94
CA GLN A 13 -1.32 -1.13 -26.68
C GLN A 13 -2.05 -0.90 -25.34
N ALA A 14 -3.37 -0.75 -25.43
CA ALA A 14 -4.24 -0.63 -24.27
C ALA A 14 -4.47 -2.00 -23.59
N GLY A 15 -4.61 -2.02 -22.26
CA GLY A 15 -4.97 -3.19 -21.49
C GLY A 15 -3.83 -3.78 -20.65
N ASP A 16 -4.18 -4.79 -19.85
CA ASP A 16 -3.23 -5.47 -18.98
C ASP A 16 -2.31 -6.38 -19.81
N PRO A 17 -0.97 -6.22 -19.71
CA PRO A 17 -0.01 -7.04 -20.46
C PRO A 17 -0.13 -8.54 -20.16
N ALA A 18 -0.49 -8.92 -18.92
CA ALA A 18 -0.65 -10.32 -18.55
C ALA A 18 -1.85 -10.96 -19.25
N VAL A 19 -2.98 -10.25 -19.30
CA VAL A 19 -4.19 -10.71 -20.01
C VAL A 19 -3.90 -10.86 -21.50
N ARG A 20 -3.22 -9.89 -22.09
CA ARG A 20 -2.80 -9.94 -23.50
C ARG A 20 -1.88 -11.11 -23.78
N GLY A 21 -0.84 -11.31 -22.97
CA GLY A 21 0.09 -12.41 -23.11
C GLY A 21 -0.57 -13.78 -23.04
N ILE A 22 -1.55 -13.96 -22.15
CA ILE A 22 -2.36 -15.18 -22.05
C ILE A 22 -3.18 -15.37 -23.33
N ALA A 23 -3.89 -14.34 -23.79
CA ALA A 23 -4.71 -14.41 -24.99
C ALA A 23 -3.88 -14.76 -26.24
N GLU A 24 -2.72 -14.14 -26.42
CA GLU A 24 -1.82 -14.41 -27.53
C GLU A 24 -1.25 -15.84 -27.48
N LEU A 25 -0.92 -16.34 -26.26
CA LEU A 25 -0.45 -17.71 -26.09
C LEU A 25 -1.51 -18.73 -26.45
N LEU A 26 -2.75 -18.52 -25.98
CA LEU A 26 -3.89 -19.41 -26.30
C LEU A 26 -4.19 -19.40 -27.79
N ALA A 27 -4.18 -18.23 -28.44
CA ALA A 27 -4.42 -18.13 -29.87
C ALA A 27 -3.37 -18.89 -30.70
N ARG A 28 -2.08 -18.75 -30.33
CA ARG A 28 -0.99 -19.46 -31.03
C ARG A 28 -1.09 -20.97 -30.94
N HIS A 29 -1.68 -21.50 -29.90
CA HIS A 29 -1.81 -22.94 -29.67
C HIS A 29 -3.20 -23.49 -29.99
N GLY A 30 -4.03 -22.71 -30.70
CA GLY A 30 -5.37 -23.17 -31.12
C GLY A 30 -6.35 -23.37 -29.95
N ALA A 31 -6.05 -22.78 -28.79
CA ALA A 31 -6.85 -22.88 -27.58
C ALA A 31 -7.62 -21.59 -27.26
N ALA A 32 -7.85 -20.73 -28.26
CA ALA A 32 -8.63 -19.51 -28.10
C ALA A 32 -10.07 -19.86 -27.66
N GLY A 33 -10.51 -19.30 -26.54
CA GLY A 33 -11.83 -19.60 -25.95
C GLY A 33 -11.88 -20.84 -25.07
N ALA A 34 -10.77 -21.57 -24.88
CA ALA A 34 -10.72 -22.68 -23.94
C ALA A 34 -10.92 -22.19 -22.50
N PRO A 35 -11.61 -22.98 -21.64
CA PRO A 35 -11.75 -22.61 -20.23
C PRO A 35 -10.40 -22.62 -19.54
N ILE A 36 -10.16 -21.63 -18.69
CA ILE A 36 -8.95 -21.51 -17.87
C ILE A 36 -9.32 -21.85 -16.43
N ASP A 37 -8.77 -22.92 -15.89
CA ASP A 37 -9.06 -23.37 -14.53
C ASP A 37 -8.41 -22.44 -13.48
N SER A 38 -7.21 -21.95 -13.73
CA SER A 38 -6.54 -21.03 -12.82
C SER A 38 -5.49 -20.17 -13.51
N VAL A 39 -5.30 -18.95 -13.02
CA VAL A 39 -4.21 -18.05 -13.41
C VAL A 39 -3.44 -17.68 -12.15
N ARG A 40 -2.11 -17.87 -12.19
CA ARG A 40 -1.21 -17.45 -11.12
C ARG A 40 -0.31 -16.35 -11.64
N LEU A 41 -0.35 -15.17 -11.00
CA LEU A 41 0.42 -14.00 -11.37
C LEU A 41 1.41 -13.66 -10.26
N GLY A 42 2.68 -13.47 -10.64
CA GLY A 42 3.69 -12.84 -9.79
C GLY A 42 4.15 -11.54 -10.47
N THR A 43 4.28 -10.47 -9.70
CA THR A 43 4.72 -9.19 -10.21
C THR A 43 5.70 -8.51 -9.27
N THR A 44 6.70 -7.83 -9.84
CA THR A 44 7.65 -6.98 -9.10
C THR A 44 7.34 -5.49 -9.26
N VAL A 45 6.20 -5.13 -9.84
CA VAL A 45 5.83 -3.73 -10.12
C VAL A 45 5.85 -2.90 -8.85
N ALA A 46 5.25 -3.38 -7.76
CA ALA A 46 5.24 -2.67 -6.49
C ALA A 46 6.65 -2.52 -5.89
N THR A 47 7.45 -3.59 -5.93
CA THR A 47 8.84 -3.57 -5.46
C THR A 47 9.68 -2.58 -6.26
N ASN A 48 9.55 -2.59 -7.59
CA ASN A 48 10.26 -1.66 -8.46
C ASN A 48 9.82 -0.21 -8.19
N ALA A 49 8.53 0.04 -8.03
CA ALA A 49 8.01 1.37 -7.69
C ALA A 49 8.58 1.88 -6.36
N LEU A 50 8.69 1.01 -5.35
CA LEU A 50 9.33 1.33 -4.06
C LEU A 50 10.81 1.67 -4.22
N LEU A 51 11.56 0.86 -4.97
CA LEU A 51 13.00 1.06 -5.21
C LEU A 51 13.27 2.34 -6.01
N GLU A 52 12.45 2.62 -7.01
CA GLU A 52 12.52 3.82 -7.85
C GLU A 52 11.87 5.04 -7.19
N ARG A 53 11.20 4.87 -6.04
CA ARG A 53 10.43 5.90 -5.33
C ARG A 53 9.39 6.58 -6.22
N ARG A 54 8.80 5.81 -7.11
CA ARG A 54 7.72 6.21 -7.99
C ARG A 54 6.40 5.72 -7.41
N GLY A 55 5.62 6.62 -6.87
CA GLY A 55 4.32 6.31 -6.29
C GLY A 55 3.47 7.58 -6.16
N GLU A 56 2.20 7.38 -5.86
CA GLU A 56 1.30 8.50 -5.55
C GLU A 56 1.74 9.21 -4.28
N PRO A 57 1.62 10.55 -4.21
CA PRO A 57 1.82 11.29 -2.98
C PRO A 57 0.94 10.72 -1.87
N THR A 58 1.56 10.16 -0.85
CA THR A 58 0.89 9.36 0.17
C THR A 58 0.82 10.09 1.50
N LEU A 59 -0.37 10.09 2.11
CA LEU A 59 -0.59 10.48 3.49
C LEU A 59 -0.35 9.27 4.39
N LEU A 60 0.48 9.41 5.42
CA LEU A 60 0.65 8.40 6.46
C LEU A 60 -0.20 8.77 7.68
N VAL A 61 -1.03 7.84 8.15
CA VAL A 61 -1.80 7.96 9.40
C VAL A 61 -1.19 7.04 10.43
N VAL A 62 -0.75 7.60 11.56
CA VAL A 62 -0.13 6.86 12.67
C VAL A 62 -0.80 7.20 13.98
N THR A 63 -0.65 6.34 14.99
CA THR A 63 -1.06 6.63 16.37
C THR A 63 -0.38 7.88 16.90
N ARG A 64 -1.09 8.71 17.66
CA ARG A 64 -0.56 9.92 18.29
C ARG A 64 0.70 9.63 19.11
N GLY A 65 1.74 10.46 18.91
CA GLY A 65 3.06 10.33 19.50
C GLY A 65 4.03 9.43 18.73
N LEU A 66 3.60 8.82 17.59
CA LEU A 66 4.44 7.91 16.79
C LEU A 66 4.79 8.46 15.39
N ARG A 67 4.55 9.75 15.14
CA ARG A 67 4.79 10.39 13.84
C ARG A 67 6.19 10.18 13.28
N ASP A 68 7.18 10.17 14.15
CA ASP A 68 8.59 10.11 13.76
C ASP A 68 9.17 8.69 13.76
N VAL A 69 8.40 7.68 14.17
CA VAL A 69 8.88 6.28 14.30
C VAL A 69 9.49 5.78 12.99
N LEU A 70 8.82 5.95 11.86
CA LEU A 70 9.36 5.53 10.56
C LEU A 70 10.58 6.33 10.12
N ARG A 71 10.69 7.59 10.56
CA ARG A 71 11.84 8.45 10.26
C ARG A 71 13.04 8.07 11.14
N ILE A 72 12.81 7.73 12.39
CA ILE A 72 13.83 7.28 13.34
C ILE A 72 14.34 5.89 12.94
N GLY A 73 13.42 5.01 12.48
CA GLY A 73 13.71 3.65 12.07
C GLY A 73 14.49 2.88 13.15
N HIS A 74 15.51 2.16 12.75
CA HIS A 74 16.39 1.41 13.65
C HIS A 74 17.58 2.22 14.17
N GLN A 75 17.59 3.55 14.01
CA GLN A 75 18.70 4.44 14.36
C GLN A 75 20.03 4.03 13.68
N HIS A 76 19.97 3.43 12.52
CA HIS A 76 21.17 3.07 11.76
C HIS A 76 21.98 4.33 11.43
N ARG A 77 23.23 4.32 11.88
CA ARG A 77 24.21 5.33 11.52
C ARG A 77 25.24 4.67 10.63
N PRO A 78 25.23 4.89 9.31
CA PRO A 78 26.23 4.33 8.40
C PRO A 78 27.65 4.74 8.78
N ASP A 79 27.80 5.96 9.34
CA ASP A 79 29.03 6.47 9.93
C ASP A 79 28.74 6.97 11.34
N ILE A 80 29.27 6.25 12.34
CA ILE A 80 29.08 6.58 13.77
C ILE A 80 29.80 7.87 14.19
N PHE A 81 30.79 8.33 13.41
CA PHE A 81 31.55 9.55 13.65
C PHE A 81 31.07 10.73 12.83
N ALA A 82 30.05 10.55 11.99
CA ALA A 82 29.49 11.64 11.21
C ALA A 82 28.94 12.75 12.13
N ARG A 83 29.36 13.98 11.87
CA ARG A 83 28.86 15.16 12.59
C ARG A 83 27.41 15.52 12.18
N GLU A 84 27.00 15.09 10.99
CA GLU A 84 25.64 15.29 10.45
C GLU A 84 25.00 13.93 10.21
N ILE A 85 23.85 13.71 10.85
CA ILE A 85 23.06 12.49 10.67
C ILE A 85 22.16 12.67 9.45
N ARG A 86 22.45 11.96 8.37
CA ARG A 86 21.59 11.90 7.19
C ARG A 86 20.57 10.76 7.35
N LEU A 87 19.34 11.13 7.63
CA LEU A 87 18.24 10.16 7.69
C LEU A 87 17.84 9.73 6.27
N PRO A 88 17.49 8.44 6.08
CA PRO A 88 16.95 8.00 4.81
C PRO A 88 15.66 8.77 4.49
N PRO A 89 15.44 9.16 3.24
CA PRO A 89 14.21 9.83 2.87
C PRO A 89 13.02 8.89 3.02
N VAL A 90 11.94 9.42 3.59
CA VAL A 90 10.67 8.72 3.77
C VAL A 90 9.92 8.55 2.43
N LEU A 91 8.99 7.57 2.36
CA LEU A 91 8.18 7.30 1.17
C LEU A 91 6.86 8.06 1.18
N TYR A 92 6.41 8.53 2.34
CA TYR A 92 5.18 9.32 2.47
C TYR A 92 5.47 10.83 2.30
N THR A 93 4.48 11.55 1.82
CA THR A 93 4.56 13.02 1.63
C THR A 93 4.28 13.77 2.92
N ARG A 94 3.29 13.31 3.69
CA ARG A 94 2.88 13.92 4.96
C ARG A 94 2.43 12.83 5.93
N ALA A 95 2.68 13.03 7.23
CA ALA A 95 2.14 12.19 8.29
C ALA A 95 1.17 13.00 9.16
N ILE A 96 0.05 12.38 9.53
CA ILE A 96 -0.90 12.87 10.54
C ILE A 96 -1.03 11.87 11.68
N GLU A 97 -1.46 12.34 12.83
CA GLU A 97 -1.59 11.53 14.03
C GLU A 97 -3.05 11.32 14.38
N ALA A 98 -3.49 10.07 14.37
CA ALA A 98 -4.79 9.68 14.89
C ALA A 98 -4.77 9.71 16.42
N ARG A 99 -5.73 10.40 17.02
CA ARG A 99 -5.96 10.39 18.48
C ARG A 99 -6.66 9.10 18.82
N GLU A 100 -5.89 8.12 19.21
CA GLU A 100 -6.33 6.79 19.60
C GLU A 100 -5.21 6.07 20.35
N ARG A 101 -5.55 5.02 21.11
CA ARG A 101 -4.55 4.14 21.72
C ARG A 101 -5.12 2.75 21.96
N LEU A 102 -4.37 1.74 21.52
CA LEU A 102 -4.58 0.36 21.88
C LEU A 102 -3.48 -0.12 22.84
N ALA A 103 -3.83 -0.99 23.77
CA ALA A 103 -2.90 -1.75 24.57
C ALA A 103 -2.28 -2.91 23.78
N ALA A 104 -1.23 -3.52 24.32
CA ALA A 104 -0.52 -4.63 23.66
C ALA A 104 -1.37 -5.90 23.47
N ASP A 105 -2.42 -6.07 24.27
CA ASP A 105 -3.41 -7.15 24.18
C ASP A 105 -4.58 -6.83 23.25
N GLY A 106 -4.68 -5.56 22.75
CA GLY A 106 -5.72 -5.08 21.87
C GLY A 106 -6.89 -4.38 22.59
N GLU A 107 -6.81 -4.18 23.91
CA GLU A 107 -7.78 -3.37 24.65
C GLU A 107 -7.73 -1.92 24.16
N VAL A 108 -8.90 -1.28 24.05
CA VAL A 108 -9.01 0.14 23.68
C VAL A 108 -8.78 1.00 24.91
N LEU A 109 -7.62 1.64 24.99
CA LEU A 109 -7.26 2.61 26.04
C LEU A 109 -7.80 4.01 25.73
N GLU A 110 -7.77 4.41 24.46
CA GLU A 110 -8.30 5.68 23.97
C GLU A 110 -9.05 5.41 22.66
N PRO A 111 -10.37 5.68 22.59
CA PRO A 111 -11.12 5.48 21.36
C PRO A 111 -10.66 6.45 20.27
N LEU A 112 -10.85 6.06 19.00
CA LEU A 112 -10.50 6.88 17.86
C LEU A 112 -11.35 8.15 17.80
N ASP A 113 -10.71 9.32 17.77
CA ASP A 113 -11.36 10.61 17.49
C ASP A 113 -11.62 10.75 15.98
N GLU A 114 -12.74 10.17 15.55
CA GLU A 114 -13.12 10.14 14.13
C GLU A 114 -13.38 11.54 13.57
N ALA A 115 -13.90 12.46 14.39
CA ALA A 115 -14.25 13.80 13.93
C ALA A 115 -12.99 14.62 13.61
N ALA A 116 -11.99 14.59 14.48
CA ALA A 116 -10.71 15.25 14.23
C ALA A 116 -9.99 14.61 13.03
N LEU A 117 -9.96 13.28 12.96
CA LEU A 117 -9.32 12.56 11.87
C LEU A 117 -9.97 12.85 10.51
N ALA A 118 -11.31 12.92 10.45
CA ALA A 118 -12.04 13.24 9.22
C ALA A 118 -11.67 14.64 8.69
N GLN A 119 -11.49 15.62 9.59
CA GLN A 119 -11.03 16.96 9.22
C GLN A 119 -9.61 16.94 8.63
N ASP A 120 -8.69 16.21 9.26
CA ASP A 120 -7.31 16.08 8.80
C ASP A 120 -7.23 15.35 7.44
N LEU A 121 -8.04 14.32 7.25
CA LEU A 121 -8.16 13.61 5.97
C LEU A 121 -8.73 14.51 4.86
N ALA A 122 -9.75 15.30 5.17
CA ALA A 122 -10.34 16.26 4.23
C ALA A 122 -9.32 17.35 3.83
N ALA A 123 -8.54 17.88 4.78
CA ALA A 123 -7.48 18.83 4.51
C ALA A 123 -6.38 18.23 3.63
N ALA A 124 -5.95 17.00 3.93
CA ALA A 124 -4.96 16.28 3.13
C ALA A 124 -5.43 16.07 1.68
N ARG A 125 -6.69 15.72 1.52
CA ARG A 125 -7.32 15.53 0.21
C ARG A 125 -7.42 16.84 -0.57
N HIS A 126 -7.79 17.93 0.09
CA HIS A 126 -7.80 19.27 -0.52
C HIS A 126 -6.42 19.64 -1.05
N ASP A 127 -5.36 19.28 -0.33
CA ASP A 127 -3.96 19.50 -0.72
C ASP A 127 -3.46 18.52 -1.80
N GLY A 128 -4.35 17.68 -2.35
CA GLY A 128 -4.05 16.80 -3.47
C GLY A 128 -3.52 15.42 -3.11
N LEU A 129 -3.44 15.05 -1.81
CA LEU A 129 -3.04 13.69 -1.40
C LEU A 129 -4.19 12.71 -1.69
N ARG A 130 -3.91 11.70 -2.52
CA ARG A 130 -4.91 10.74 -3.01
C ARG A 130 -4.69 9.31 -2.51
N ALA A 131 -3.54 9.04 -1.93
CA ALA A 131 -3.22 7.76 -1.31
C ALA A 131 -3.06 7.91 0.20
N VAL A 132 -3.56 6.94 0.96
CA VAL A 132 -3.45 6.91 2.43
C VAL A 132 -2.85 5.57 2.83
N ALA A 133 -1.79 5.63 3.63
CA ALA A 133 -1.23 4.48 4.34
C ALA A 133 -1.60 4.60 5.83
N VAL A 134 -2.08 3.52 6.43
CA VAL A 134 -2.49 3.49 7.84
C VAL A 134 -1.59 2.52 8.59
N ALA A 135 -1.01 2.96 9.69
CA ALA A 135 -0.17 2.14 10.56
C ALA A 135 -0.42 2.54 12.03
N LEU A 136 -1.37 1.90 12.67
CA LEU A 136 -1.71 2.15 14.06
C LEU A 136 -1.05 1.15 15.00
N LEU A 137 -0.71 1.63 16.19
CA LEU A 137 -0.06 0.80 17.21
C LEU A 137 -0.99 -0.35 17.64
N HIS A 138 -0.46 -1.57 17.65
CA HIS A 138 -1.17 -2.79 18.03
C HIS A 138 -2.40 -3.16 17.18
N ALA A 139 -2.56 -2.57 15.99
CA ALA A 139 -3.66 -2.87 15.07
C ALA A 139 -3.71 -4.34 14.62
N VAL A 140 -2.58 -5.05 14.64
CA VAL A 140 -2.52 -6.50 14.40
C VAL A 140 -3.35 -7.29 15.44
N ARG A 141 -3.47 -6.78 16.67
CA ARG A 141 -4.29 -7.40 17.73
C ARG A 141 -5.74 -6.99 17.65
N ASN A 142 -5.99 -5.74 17.30
CA ASN A 142 -7.35 -5.21 17.17
C ASN A 142 -7.41 -4.24 15.97
N PRO A 143 -7.88 -4.69 14.80
CA PRO A 143 -7.89 -3.88 13.58
C PRO A 143 -9.03 -2.85 13.54
N ALA A 144 -9.88 -2.74 14.56
CA ALA A 144 -11.10 -1.93 14.51
C ALA A 144 -10.80 -0.45 14.19
N HIS A 145 -9.80 0.15 14.83
CA HIS A 145 -9.43 1.55 14.56
C HIS A 145 -8.90 1.74 13.14
N GLU A 146 -8.02 0.86 12.63
CA GLU A 146 -7.56 0.93 11.24
C GLU A 146 -8.70 0.82 10.24
N GLN A 147 -9.63 -0.13 10.46
CA GLN A 147 -10.81 -0.29 9.60
C GLN A 147 -11.68 0.97 9.59
N ARG A 148 -11.81 1.66 10.73
CA ARG A 148 -12.53 2.94 10.80
C ARG A 148 -11.81 4.05 10.05
N VAL A 149 -10.48 4.17 10.21
CA VAL A 149 -9.65 5.12 9.42
C VAL A 149 -9.82 4.87 7.93
N VAL A 150 -9.77 3.61 7.53
CA VAL A 150 -9.97 3.17 6.15
C VAL A 150 -11.36 3.59 5.64
N GLY A 151 -12.42 3.35 6.41
CA GLY A 151 -13.78 3.77 6.05
C GLY A 151 -13.92 5.28 5.89
N LEU A 152 -13.32 6.08 6.78
CA LEU A 152 -13.31 7.54 6.69
C LEU A 152 -12.55 8.03 5.45
N ALA A 153 -11.43 7.40 5.12
CA ALA A 153 -10.65 7.73 3.93
C ALA A 153 -11.37 7.39 2.63
N GLN A 154 -12.11 6.26 2.58
CA GLN A 154 -12.88 5.81 1.42
C GLN A 154 -14.14 6.63 1.14
N GLY A 155 -14.83 7.09 2.16
CA GLY A 155 -16.01 7.97 2.03
C GLY A 155 -15.72 9.25 1.25
N GLY A 156 -14.47 9.46 0.90
CA GLY A 156 -13.97 10.59 0.16
C GLY A 156 -13.18 10.27 -1.12
N ASP A 157 -13.30 9.13 -1.82
CA ASP A 157 -12.56 8.77 -3.05
C ASP A 157 -11.01 8.67 -2.93
N VAL A 158 -10.49 8.26 -1.78
CA VAL A 158 -9.05 8.06 -1.58
C VAL A 158 -8.69 6.59 -1.84
N ALA A 159 -7.71 6.33 -2.71
CA ALA A 159 -7.16 4.99 -2.93
C ALA A 159 -6.34 4.55 -1.71
N GLN A 160 -6.51 3.30 -1.26
CA GLN A 160 -5.86 2.76 -0.07
C GLN A 160 -4.68 1.87 -0.36
N ALA A 161 -3.65 2.03 0.45
CA ALA A 161 -2.68 0.98 0.72
C ALA A 161 -2.73 0.67 2.23
N THR A 162 -3.25 -0.48 2.61
CA THR A 162 -3.16 -1.00 3.98
C THR A 162 -2.03 -2.02 4.03
N GLU A 163 -0.95 -1.71 4.73
CA GLU A 163 0.05 -2.71 5.09
C GLU A 163 -0.31 -3.29 6.46
N GLY A 164 -0.91 -4.47 6.45
CA GLY A 164 -0.90 -5.32 7.63
C GLY A 164 0.48 -5.95 7.76
N LEU A 165 1.24 -5.63 8.80
CA LEU A 165 2.45 -6.34 9.21
C LEU A 165 2.07 -7.71 9.82
N GLY A 166 1.48 -8.58 9.01
CA GLY A 166 1.14 -9.95 9.34
C GLY A 166 0.83 -10.70 8.05
N ASP A 167 1.67 -11.67 7.70
CA ASP A 167 1.54 -12.61 6.58
C ASP A 167 1.57 -12.04 5.14
N GLY A 168 2.35 -10.99 4.88
CA GLY A 168 2.78 -10.64 3.51
C GLY A 168 1.66 -10.37 2.51
N MET A 169 0.47 -9.93 2.94
CA MET A 169 -0.65 -9.63 2.06
C MET A 169 -0.92 -8.13 2.04
N ALA A 170 -0.41 -7.46 1.00
CA ALA A 170 -0.77 -6.08 0.70
C ALA A 170 -2.00 -6.06 -0.19
N THR A 171 -3.07 -5.40 0.21
CA THR A 171 -4.26 -5.20 -0.64
C THR A 171 -4.21 -3.80 -1.23
N VAL A 172 -3.96 -3.71 -2.53
CA VAL A 172 -3.99 -2.45 -3.28
C VAL A 172 -5.35 -2.32 -3.95
N HIS A 173 -6.12 -1.30 -3.61
CA HIS A 173 -7.37 -0.97 -4.28
C HIS A 173 -7.14 0.13 -5.32
N GLY A 174 -7.17 -0.23 -6.59
CA GLY A 174 -7.12 0.74 -7.69
C GLY A 174 -8.53 1.24 -8.08
N ARG A 175 -8.58 2.38 -8.73
CA ARG A 175 -9.78 3.12 -9.19
C ARG A 175 -10.77 2.35 -10.07
N SER A 176 -10.47 1.11 -10.47
CA SER A 176 -11.29 0.32 -11.42
C SER A 176 -12.18 -0.75 -10.78
N GLY A 177 -12.33 -0.76 -9.44
CA GLY A 177 -13.23 -1.72 -8.77
C GLY A 177 -12.80 -3.19 -8.86
N ARG A 178 -11.63 -3.50 -9.39
CA ARG A 178 -11.08 -4.85 -9.45
C ARG A 178 -10.17 -5.06 -8.24
N ARG A 179 -10.50 -6.04 -7.40
CA ARG A 179 -9.62 -6.50 -6.33
C ARG A 179 -8.41 -7.19 -6.95
N LEU A 180 -7.24 -6.57 -6.88
CA LEU A 180 -5.99 -7.24 -7.18
C LEU A 180 -5.44 -7.74 -5.85
N ALA A 181 -5.59 -9.03 -5.56
CA ALA A 181 -4.87 -9.65 -4.46
C ALA A 181 -3.43 -9.88 -4.94
N VAL A 182 -2.49 -9.10 -4.43
CA VAL A 182 -1.07 -9.32 -4.71
C VAL A 182 -0.52 -10.18 -3.58
N HIS A 183 -0.21 -11.44 -3.89
CA HIS A 183 0.50 -12.32 -2.98
C HIS A 183 2.00 -12.04 -3.15
N VAL A 184 2.63 -11.38 -2.20
CA VAL A 184 4.09 -11.17 -2.20
C VAL A 184 4.71 -12.31 -1.41
N HIS A 185 5.36 -13.24 -2.11
CA HIS A 185 6.24 -14.22 -1.50
C HIS A 185 7.62 -13.58 -1.37
N VAL A 186 8.04 -13.29 -0.16
CA VAL A 186 9.41 -12.86 0.14
C VAL A 186 10.18 -14.12 0.52
N HIS A 187 11.18 -14.48 -0.31
CA HIS A 187 12.21 -15.46 0.04
C HIS A 187 13.34 -14.77 0.79
#